data_8838cc42958e157c374f015e6dabaaac
#
_entry.id   8838cc42958e157c374f015e6dabaaac
#
_cell.length_a   1.000
_cell.length_b   1.000
_cell.length_c   1.000
_cell.angle_alpha   90.00
_cell.angle_beta   90.00
_cell.angle_gamma   90.00
#
_symmetry.space_group_name_H-M   'P 1'
#
loop_
_entity.id
_entity.type
_entity.pdbx_description
1 polymer ?
#
loop_
_entity_poly.entity_id
_entity_poly.type
_entity_poly.pdbx_seq_one_letter_code
_entity_poly.pdbx_strand_id
1 'polypeptide(L)'
;MSRIGKKPVAIPSGVTADIANGVLTVKGPKGTLTLSLVDDIAYAVEDGTISVKPANDTKRARAFWGMQRTLVSNLVTGVTQGYTKILDITGVGYRANAQGKNLKLQLGYSHDVDFAVPEGIEIKTPDNTTVEISGIDKQKVGQVAAEIRRWRKPEPYKGKGIKYRGEFIFRKEGKKK
;
A
#
# COMPACT_ATOMS: atom_id res chain seq x y z
N MET A 1 1.64 -9.26 -25.53
CA MET A 1 0.74 -8.09 -25.33
C MET A 1 0.11 -8.13 -23.94
N SER A 2 0.05 -6.99 -23.21
CA SER A 2 -0.54 -6.94 -21.85
C SER A 2 -2.06 -6.75 -21.91
N ARG A 3 -2.83 -7.72 -21.39
CA ARG A 3 -4.30 -7.59 -21.26
C ARG A 3 -4.70 -6.48 -20.26
N ILE A 4 -3.87 -6.26 -19.22
CA ILE A 4 -4.09 -5.20 -18.23
C ILE A 4 -3.80 -3.83 -18.83
N GLY A 5 -2.67 -3.69 -19.54
CA GLY A 5 -2.27 -2.42 -20.15
C GLY A 5 -3.27 -1.85 -21.17
N LYS A 6 -4.00 -2.72 -21.87
CA LYS A 6 -5.02 -2.31 -22.88
C LYS A 6 -6.26 -1.65 -22.26
N LYS A 7 -6.57 -1.92 -20.97
CA LYS A 7 -7.77 -1.37 -20.33
C LYS A 7 -7.52 0.08 -19.92
N PRO A 8 -8.28 1.06 -20.41
CA PRO A 8 -8.17 2.44 -19.93
C PRO A 8 -8.49 2.51 -18.43
N VAL A 9 -8.04 3.57 -17.77
CA VAL A 9 -8.35 3.86 -16.37
C VAL A 9 -9.40 4.97 -16.37
N ALA A 10 -10.61 4.68 -15.90
CA ALA A 10 -11.66 5.67 -15.76
C ALA A 10 -11.32 6.69 -14.67
N ILE A 11 -11.56 7.95 -14.90
CA ILE A 11 -11.46 9.04 -13.94
C ILE A 11 -12.87 9.25 -13.35
N PRO A 12 -13.09 8.92 -12.07
CA PRO A 12 -14.40 9.12 -11.46
C PRO A 12 -14.69 10.61 -11.27
N SER A 13 -15.98 10.94 -11.09
CA SER A 13 -16.42 12.32 -10.82
C SER A 13 -15.71 12.88 -9.57
N GLY A 14 -15.25 14.13 -9.64
CA GLY A 14 -14.50 14.78 -8.57
C GLY A 14 -13.00 14.49 -8.54
N VAL A 15 -12.47 13.77 -9.54
CA VAL A 15 -11.03 13.58 -9.74
C VAL A 15 -10.58 14.31 -10.99
N THR A 16 -9.48 15.03 -10.91
CA THR A 16 -8.80 15.66 -12.05
C THR A 16 -7.44 15.01 -12.25
N ALA A 17 -7.08 14.81 -13.49
CA ALA A 17 -5.78 14.29 -13.90
C ALA A 17 -5.15 15.21 -14.93
N ASP A 18 -3.92 15.61 -14.70
CA ASP A 18 -3.15 16.48 -15.57
C ASP A 18 -1.73 15.91 -15.79
N ILE A 19 -1.23 16.10 -17.02
CA ILE A 19 0.11 15.67 -17.42
C ILE A 19 0.92 16.90 -17.78
N ALA A 20 1.92 17.22 -16.97
CA ALA A 20 2.83 18.33 -17.20
C ALA A 20 4.28 17.90 -16.89
N ASN A 21 5.21 18.31 -17.74
CA ASN A 21 6.67 18.10 -17.53
C ASN A 21 7.06 16.64 -17.21
N GLY A 22 6.42 15.65 -17.85
CA GLY A 22 6.73 14.24 -17.59
C GLY A 22 6.20 13.71 -16.24
N VAL A 23 5.28 14.43 -15.61
CA VAL A 23 4.63 14.02 -14.35
C VAL A 23 3.11 14.00 -14.54
N LEU A 24 2.51 12.88 -14.17
CA LEU A 24 1.05 12.77 -14.03
C LEU A 24 0.68 13.19 -12.61
N THR A 25 -0.15 14.21 -12.51
CA THR A 25 -0.73 14.68 -11.25
C THR A 25 -2.21 14.30 -11.20
N VAL A 26 -2.61 13.56 -10.17
CA VAL A 26 -4.00 13.17 -9.94
C VAL A 26 -4.47 13.80 -8.64
N LYS A 27 -5.51 14.62 -8.71
CA LYS A 27 -6.11 15.32 -7.56
C LYS A 27 -7.54 14.80 -7.36
N GLY A 28 -7.86 14.44 -6.13
CA GLY A 28 -9.17 13.94 -5.73
C GLY A 28 -9.59 14.40 -4.33
N PRO A 29 -10.70 13.89 -3.82
CA PRO A 29 -11.28 14.33 -2.53
C PRO A 29 -10.37 14.03 -1.33
N LYS A 30 -9.51 13.01 -1.41
CA LYS A 30 -8.61 12.65 -0.30
C LYS A 30 -7.23 13.30 -0.38
N GLY A 31 -6.90 13.94 -1.50
CA GLY A 31 -5.61 14.60 -1.68
C GLY A 31 -5.09 14.54 -3.11
N THR A 32 -3.80 14.82 -3.25
CA THR A 32 -3.11 14.84 -4.54
C THR A 32 -1.95 13.85 -4.51
N LEU A 33 -1.83 13.06 -5.57
CA LEU A 33 -0.70 12.17 -5.80
C LEU A 33 -0.06 12.46 -7.15
N THR A 34 1.23 12.24 -7.25
CA THR A 34 2.02 12.44 -8.46
C THR A 34 2.74 11.15 -8.87
N LEU A 35 2.93 10.97 -10.16
CA LEU A 35 3.69 9.86 -10.74
C LEU A 35 4.63 10.39 -11.82
N SER A 36 5.92 10.16 -11.67
CA SER A 36 6.89 10.41 -12.74
C SER A 36 6.65 9.42 -13.89
N LEU A 37 6.46 9.96 -15.09
CA LEU A 37 6.19 9.18 -16.28
C LEU A 37 7.48 8.63 -16.87
N VAL A 38 7.37 7.51 -17.57
CA VAL A 38 8.50 6.84 -18.23
C VAL A 38 8.41 7.11 -19.73
N ASP A 39 9.51 7.52 -20.36
CA ASP A 39 9.57 7.88 -21.78
C ASP A 39 9.19 6.73 -22.75
N ASP A 40 9.38 5.49 -22.30
CA ASP A 40 8.98 4.30 -23.08
C ASP A 40 7.46 4.11 -23.19
N ILE A 41 6.67 4.93 -22.49
CA ILE A 41 5.21 4.79 -22.39
C ILE A 41 4.54 6.12 -22.78
N ALA A 42 3.58 6.06 -23.66
CA ALA A 42 2.70 7.17 -24.03
C ALA A 42 1.46 7.18 -23.14
N TYR A 43 1.13 8.35 -22.61
CA TYR A 43 -0.04 8.57 -21.76
C TYR A 43 -0.95 9.61 -22.43
N ALA A 44 -2.24 9.37 -22.44
CA ALA A 44 -3.23 10.33 -22.89
C ALA A 44 -4.41 10.39 -21.90
N VAL A 45 -4.86 11.59 -21.64
CA VAL A 45 -6.05 11.86 -20.82
C VAL A 45 -7.14 12.38 -21.76
N GLU A 46 -8.13 11.55 -22.04
CA GLU A 46 -9.21 11.83 -22.98
C GLU A 46 -10.52 11.30 -22.42
N ASP A 47 -11.61 12.02 -22.66
CA ASP A 47 -12.99 11.61 -22.35
C ASP A 47 -13.18 11.01 -20.93
N GLY A 48 -12.55 11.60 -19.92
CA GLY A 48 -12.65 11.11 -18.55
C GLY A 48 -11.94 9.77 -18.30
N THR A 49 -10.99 9.40 -19.18
CA THR A 49 -10.17 8.21 -19.04
C THR A 49 -8.69 8.51 -19.23
N ILE A 50 -7.84 7.73 -18.59
CA ILE A 50 -6.38 7.74 -18.80
C ILE A 50 -6.02 6.49 -19.58
N SER A 51 -5.53 6.67 -20.80
CA SER A 51 -5.00 5.60 -21.62
C SER A 51 -3.47 5.51 -21.49
N VAL A 52 -2.96 4.29 -21.45
CA VAL A 52 -1.52 4.02 -21.33
C VAL A 52 -1.14 3.07 -22.46
N LYS A 53 -0.22 3.48 -23.33
CA LYS A 53 0.23 2.71 -24.49
C LYS A 53 1.77 2.66 -24.53
N PRO A 54 2.38 1.60 -25.06
CA PRO A 54 3.83 1.62 -25.29
C PRO A 54 4.17 2.65 -26.37
N ALA A 55 5.18 3.46 -26.13
CA ALA A 55 5.66 4.47 -27.12
C ALA A 55 6.46 3.81 -28.24
N ASN A 56 7.05 2.63 -27.97
CA ASN A 56 7.85 1.87 -28.92
C ASN A 56 7.66 0.35 -28.71
N ASP A 57 8.14 -0.49 -29.65
CA ASP A 57 7.98 -1.94 -29.61
C ASP A 57 9.09 -2.68 -28.84
N THR A 58 9.84 -2.00 -27.99
CA THR A 58 10.90 -2.61 -27.22
C THR A 58 10.39 -3.56 -26.16
N LYS A 59 11.23 -4.53 -25.75
CA LYS A 59 10.95 -5.41 -24.61
C LYS A 59 10.66 -4.61 -23.33
N ARG A 60 11.39 -3.49 -23.15
CA ARG A 60 11.28 -2.60 -21.98
C ARG A 60 9.92 -1.91 -21.94
N ALA A 61 9.48 -1.29 -23.04
CA ALA A 61 8.17 -0.66 -23.13
C ALA A 61 7.04 -1.67 -22.85
N ARG A 62 7.13 -2.89 -23.41
CA ARG A 62 6.13 -3.94 -23.16
C ARG A 62 6.10 -4.41 -21.70
N ALA A 63 7.25 -4.47 -21.03
CA ALA A 63 7.33 -4.83 -19.60
C ALA A 63 6.71 -3.74 -18.71
N PHE A 64 7.00 -2.46 -18.99
CA PHE A 64 6.48 -1.34 -18.22
C PHE A 64 5.00 -1.06 -18.45
N TRP A 65 4.45 -1.40 -19.62
CA TRP A 65 3.09 -1.07 -20.00
C TRP A 65 2.03 -1.45 -18.94
N GLY A 66 2.00 -2.71 -18.53
CA GLY A 66 1.06 -3.19 -17.51
C GLY A 66 1.32 -2.62 -16.12
N MET A 67 2.59 -2.42 -15.76
CA MET A 67 3.00 -1.82 -14.50
C MET A 67 2.54 -0.36 -14.41
N GLN A 68 2.84 0.45 -15.41
CA GLN A 68 2.48 1.87 -15.44
C GLN A 68 0.95 2.06 -15.40
N ARG A 69 0.21 1.27 -16.17
CA ARG A 69 -1.25 1.30 -16.10
C ARG A 69 -1.76 0.99 -14.69
N THR A 70 -1.16 0.02 -14.00
CA THR A 70 -1.54 -0.33 -12.63
C THR A 70 -1.19 0.79 -11.64
N LEU A 71 -0.04 1.45 -11.80
CA LEU A 71 0.34 2.61 -10.99
C LEU A 71 -0.67 3.75 -11.16
N VAL A 72 -1.05 4.08 -12.40
CA VAL A 72 -2.10 5.09 -12.69
C VAL A 72 -3.42 4.71 -12.01
N SER A 73 -3.85 3.46 -12.11
CA SER A 73 -5.07 2.98 -11.44
C SER A 73 -4.97 3.09 -9.92
N ASN A 74 -3.79 2.80 -9.35
CA ASN A 74 -3.56 2.95 -7.92
C ASN A 74 -3.64 4.42 -7.46
N LEU A 75 -3.16 5.38 -8.27
CA LEU A 75 -3.28 6.81 -7.96
C LEU A 75 -4.76 7.22 -7.90
N VAL A 76 -5.53 6.89 -8.93
CA VAL A 76 -6.97 7.23 -9.01
C VAL A 76 -7.73 6.64 -7.82
N THR A 77 -7.51 5.36 -7.51
CA THR A 77 -8.13 4.71 -6.34
C THR A 77 -7.67 5.35 -5.02
N GLY A 78 -6.39 5.70 -4.91
CA GLY A 78 -5.82 6.31 -3.71
C GLY A 78 -6.45 7.65 -3.38
N VAL A 79 -6.60 8.55 -4.36
CA VAL A 79 -7.18 9.87 -4.14
C VAL A 79 -8.71 9.86 -3.96
N THR A 80 -9.39 8.76 -4.34
CA THR A 80 -10.84 8.58 -4.17
C THR A 80 -11.18 7.84 -2.89
N GLN A 81 -10.83 6.56 -2.83
CA GLN A 81 -11.18 5.65 -1.73
C GLN A 81 -10.10 5.61 -0.64
N GLY A 82 -8.83 5.78 -1.05
CA GLY A 82 -7.67 5.52 -0.20
C GLY A 82 -7.37 4.02 -0.09
N TYR A 83 -6.35 3.72 0.70
CA TYR A 83 -5.94 2.35 0.99
C TYR A 83 -5.88 2.12 2.49
N THR A 84 -6.29 0.94 2.91
CA THR A 84 -6.21 0.50 4.30
C THR A 84 -5.59 -0.88 4.36
N LYS A 85 -4.65 -1.07 5.28
CA LYS A 85 -4.09 -2.38 5.65
C LYS A 85 -4.29 -2.59 7.14
N ILE A 86 -4.75 -3.77 7.51
CA ILE A 86 -4.99 -4.13 8.90
C ILE A 86 -4.02 -5.22 9.30
N LEU A 87 -3.37 -5.03 10.44
CA LEU A 87 -2.49 -5.99 11.08
C LEU A 87 -3.13 -6.48 12.36
N ASP A 88 -3.12 -7.79 12.55
CA ASP A 88 -3.56 -8.45 13.78
C ASP A 88 -2.34 -8.92 14.57
N ILE A 89 -2.30 -8.59 15.85
CA ILE A 89 -1.22 -8.93 16.78
C ILE A 89 -1.69 -10.09 17.65
N THR A 90 -0.94 -11.18 17.66
CA THR A 90 -1.25 -12.36 18.44
C THR A 90 -0.08 -12.67 19.40
N GLY A 91 -0.36 -12.74 20.69
CA GLY A 91 0.64 -13.08 21.71
C GLY A 91 0.19 -12.60 23.09
N VAL A 92 0.54 -13.36 24.13
CA VAL A 92 0.25 -12.98 25.52
C VAL A 92 1.06 -11.74 25.88
N GLY A 93 0.39 -10.68 26.32
CA GLY A 93 1.01 -9.41 26.68
C GLY A 93 1.40 -8.51 25.50
N TYR A 94 1.14 -8.94 24.24
CA TYR A 94 1.40 -8.08 23.08
C TYR A 94 0.33 -7.01 22.97
N ARG A 95 0.74 -5.77 22.76
CA ARG A 95 -0.17 -4.61 22.64
C ARG A 95 0.36 -3.61 21.64
N ALA A 96 -0.55 -2.88 21.02
CA ALA A 96 -0.28 -1.71 20.21
C ALA A 96 -1.10 -0.53 20.71
N ASN A 97 -0.52 0.65 20.69
CA ASN A 97 -1.19 1.89 21.05
C ASN A 97 -0.72 3.03 20.13
N ALA A 98 -1.63 3.56 19.33
CA ALA A 98 -1.36 4.72 18.48
C ALA A 98 -1.49 6.01 19.32
N GLN A 99 -0.44 6.82 19.33
CA GLN A 99 -0.35 8.09 20.05
C GLN A 99 0.01 9.20 19.06
N GLY A 100 -0.98 9.75 18.38
CA GLY A 100 -0.77 10.81 17.40
C GLY A 100 0.13 10.36 16.24
N LYS A 101 1.35 10.88 16.17
CA LYS A 101 2.34 10.54 15.12
C LYS A 101 3.26 9.36 15.49
N ASN A 102 3.02 8.70 16.59
CA ASN A 102 3.81 7.56 17.02
C ASN A 102 2.91 6.34 17.28
N LEU A 103 3.40 5.16 16.94
CA LEU A 103 2.80 3.88 17.31
C LEU A 103 3.72 3.18 18.29
N LYS A 104 3.24 2.96 19.50
CA LYS A 104 3.95 2.21 20.54
C LYS A 104 3.53 0.75 20.50
N LEU A 105 4.51 -0.15 20.42
CA LEU A 105 4.30 -1.59 20.34
C LEU A 105 4.98 -2.29 21.49
N GLN A 106 4.24 -3.12 22.21
CA GLN A 106 4.75 -4.05 23.22
C GLN A 106 4.69 -5.47 22.64
N LEU A 107 5.83 -6.01 22.28
CA LEU A 107 5.93 -7.27 21.54
C LEU A 107 6.71 -8.35 22.27
N GLY A 108 6.81 -8.24 23.62
CA GLY A 108 7.55 -9.19 24.45
C GLY A 108 9.07 -9.04 24.37
N TYR A 109 9.54 -7.84 24.02
CA TYR A 109 10.93 -7.41 24.20
C TYR A 109 11.10 -6.75 25.58
N SER A 110 12.35 -6.59 26.03
CA SER A 110 12.67 -5.87 27.27
C SER A 110 12.39 -4.37 27.22
N HIS A 111 12.17 -3.82 26.01
CA HIS A 111 11.84 -2.42 25.76
C HIS A 111 10.62 -2.32 24.84
N ASP A 112 9.93 -1.21 24.93
CA ASP A 112 8.85 -0.89 23.98
C ASP A 112 9.46 -0.49 22.64
N VAL A 113 8.75 -0.78 21.55
CA VAL A 113 9.11 -0.36 20.20
C VAL A 113 8.30 0.89 19.86
N ASP A 114 8.98 2.00 19.63
CA ASP A 114 8.36 3.23 19.16
C ASP A 114 8.56 3.36 17.65
N PHE A 115 7.45 3.40 16.92
CA PHE A 115 7.42 3.55 15.45
C PHE A 115 6.88 4.92 15.09
N ALA A 116 7.72 5.76 14.47
CA ALA A 116 7.30 7.06 13.97
C ALA A 116 6.45 6.91 12.70
N VAL A 117 5.24 7.45 12.69
CA VAL A 117 4.31 7.39 11.55
C VAL A 117 4.76 8.40 10.49
N PRO A 118 5.07 7.97 9.26
CA PRO A 118 5.48 8.86 8.19
C PRO A 118 4.31 9.74 7.71
N GLU A 119 4.64 10.87 7.08
CA GLU A 119 3.65 11.78 6.53
C GLU A 119 2.78 11.14 5.45
N GLY A 120 1.48 11.45 5.48
CA GLY A 120 0.48 10.91 4.56
C GLY A 120 -0.07 9.53 4.96
N ILE A 121 0.30 9.04 6.14
CA ILE A 121 -0.22 7.79 6.73
C ILE A 121 -0.93 8.13 8.05
N GLU A 122 -2.06 7.50 8.26
CA GLU A 122 -2.79 7.50 9.53
C GLU A 122 -2.80 6.08 10.10
N ILE A 123 -2.45 5.96 11.39
CA ILE A 123 -2.49 4.68 12.10
C ILE A 123 -3.50 4.79 13.24
N LYS A 124 -4.42 3.84 13.28
CA LYS A 124 -5.42 3.68 14.36
C LYS A 124 -5.25 2.32 15.02
N THR A 125 -5.51 2.27 16.30
CA THR A 125 -5.57 1.04 17.09
C THR A 125 -6.97 0.94 17.71
N PRO A 126 -7.97 0.42 16.94
CA PRO A 126 -9.32 0.25 17.50
C PRO A 126 -9.30 -0.66 18.72
N ASP A 127 -8.41 -1.65 18.72
CA ASP A 127 -8.14 -2.55 19.84
C ASP A 127 -6.64 -2.62 20.09
N ASN A 128 -6.22 -2.99 21.30
CA ASN A 128 -4.80 -3.17 21.65
C ASN A 128 -4.07 -4.23 20.80
N THR A 129 -4.79 -5.04 20.04
CA THR A 129 -4.26 -6.14 19.22
C THR A 129 -4.48 -5.93 17.73
N THR A 130 -5.09 -4.81 17.33
CA THR A 130 -5.38 -4.48 15.94
C THR A 130 -4.75 -3.15 15.58
N VAL A 131 -3.99 -3.14 14.49
CA VAL A 131 -3.40 -1.91 13.93
C VAL A 131 -3.97 -1.69 12.53
N GLU A 132 -4.67 -0.59 12.34
CA GLU A 132 -5.23 -0.15 11.07
C GLU A 132 -4.35 0.97 10.50
N ILE A 133 -3.84 0.76 9.29
CA ILE A 133 -2.94 1.68 8.60
C ILE A 133 -3.66 2.18 7.36
N SER A 134 -3.92 3.47 7.27
CA SER A 134 -4.63 4.09 6.15
C SER A 134 -3.83 5.22 5.52
N GLY A 135 -4.07 5.44 4.23
CA GLY A 135 -3.41 6.50 3.47
C GLY A 135 -3.85 6.52 2.01
N ILE A 136 -3.44 7.56 1.30
CA ILE A 136 -3.75 7.73 -0.12
C ILE A 136 -2.78 6.95 -1.02
N ASP A 137 -1.53 6.76 -0.58
CA ASP A 137 -0.49 6.08 -1.35
C ASP A 137 -0.41 4.60 -0.96
N LYS A 138 -0.77 3.72 -1.91
CA LYS A 138 -0.72 2.27 -1.74
C LYS A 138 0.66 1.76 -1.36
N GLN A 139 1.72 2.34 -1.95
CA GLN A 139 3.10 1.93 -1.69
C GLN A 139 3.51 2.28 -0.27
N LYS A 140 3.25 3.52 0.18
CA LYS A 140 3.55 3.95 1.55
C LYS A 140 2.78 3.14 2.60
N VAL A 141 1.47 2.92 2.39
CA VAL A 141 0.64 2.08 3.28
C VAL A 141 1.19 0.66 3.37
N GLY A 142 1.57 0.07 2.23
CA GLY A 142 2.17 -1.27 2.18
C GLY A 142 3.53 -1.34 2.86
N GLN A 143 4.38 -0.32 2.67
CA GLN A 143 5.71 -0.23 3.27
C GLN A 143 5.62 -0.15 4.80
N VAL A 144 4.80 0.77 5.32
CA VAL A 144 4.58 0.94 6.76
C VAL A 144 4.05 -0.35 7.39
N ALA A 145 3.08 -1.01 6.75
CA ALA A 145 2.57 -2.28 7.24
C ALA A 145 3.65 -3.37 7.28
N ALA A 146 4.50 -3.43 6.27
CA ALA A 146 5.61 -4.39 6.22
C ALA A 146 6.68 -4.10 7.30
N GLU A 147 6.99 -2.83 7.55
CA GLU A 147 7.93 -2.40 8.59
C GLU A 147 7.42 -2.76 9.99
N ILE A 148 6.15 -2.44 10.30
CA ILE A 148 5.53 -2.82 11.58
C ILE A 148 5.55 -4.35 11.75
N ARG A 149 5.17 -5.11 10.71
CA ARG A 149 5.19 -6.58 10.76
C ARG A 149 6.61 -7.15 10.93
N ARG A 150 7.63 -6.46 10.44
CA ARG A 150 9.03 -6.88 10.53
C ARG A 150 9.54 -6.96 11.97
N TRP A 151 9.01 -6.14 12.89
CA TRP A 151 9.41 -6.15 14.30
C TRP A 151 9.15 -7.49 14.98
N ARG A 152 8.04 -8.16 14.67
CA ARG A 152 7.74 -9.49 15.19
C ARG A 152 6.91 -10.28 14.20
N LYS A 153 7.57 -10.94 13.25
CA LYS A 153 6.89 -11.81 12.29
C LYS A 153 6.19 -12.97 13.00
N PRO A 154 5.06 -13.50 12.46
CA PRO A 154 4.37 -14.63 13.07
C PRO A 154 5.25 -15.88 13.06
N GLU A 155 5.32 -16.57 14.18
CA GLU A 155 6.06 -17.81 14.33
C GLU A 155 5.25 -19.03 13.83
N PRO A 156 5.91 -20.10 13.39
CA PRO A 156 5.23 -21.23 12.78
C PRO A 156 4.59 -22.23 13.77
N TYR A 157 4.76 -22.08 15.08
CA TYR A 157 4.25 -23.05 16.07
C TYR A 157 2.92 -22.63 16.68
N LYS A 158 2.90 -21.52 17.41
CA LYS A 158 1.69 -20.95 18.03
C LYS A 158 1.10 -19.79 17.25
N GLY A 159 1.80 -19.29 16.22
CA GLY A 159 1.38 -18.16 15.40
C GLY A 159 1.48 -16.82 16.12
N LYS A 160 2.33 -16.70 17.16
CA LYS A 160 2.59 -15.44 17.86
C LYS A 160 3.34 -14.49 16.95
N GLY A 161 2.93 -13.24 16.92
CA GLY A 161 3.52 -12.18 16.12
C GLY A 161 2.49 -11.30 15.47
N ILE A 162 2.94 -10.45 14.55
CA ILE A 162 2.13 -9.51 13.77
C ILE A 162 1.88 -10.12 12.40
N LYS A 163 0.63 -10.28 12.01
CA LYS A 163 0.20 -10.80 10.70
C LYS A 163 -0.74 -9.83 10.00
N TYR A 164 -0.85 -9.92 8.70
CA TYR A 164 -1.92 -9.25 7.98
C TYR A 164 -3.27 -9.90 8.32
N ARG A 165 -4.34 -9.12 8.37
CA ARG A 165 -5.69 -9.66 8.52
C ARG A 165 -6.01 -10.60 7.36
N GLY A 166 -6.45 -11.82 7.68
CA GLY A 166 -6.69 -12.87 6.70
C GLY A 166 -5.45 -13.62 6.21
N GLU A 167 -4.24 -13.30 6.70
CA GLU A 167 -3.04 -14.07 6.38
C GLU A 167 -3.09 -15.46 7.02
N PHE A 168 -3.00 -16.49 6.21
CA PHE A 168 -2.87 -17.87 6.68
C PHE A 168 -1.43 -18.15 7.08
N ILE A 169 -1.23 -18.57 8.33
CA ILE A 169 0.09 -18.96 8.85
C ILE A 169 0.16 -20.49 8.91
N PHE A 170 1.06 -21.05 8.11
CA PHE A 170 1.31 -22.49 8.18
C PHE A 170 1.92 -22.83 9.55
N ARG A 171 1.24 -23.69 10.32
CA ARG A 171 1.69 -24.13 11.63
C ARG A 171 2.38 -25.49 11.53
N LYS A 172 3.54 -25.59 12.16
CA LYS A 172 4.29 -26.82 12.28
C LYS A 172 3.98 -27.47 13.65
N GLU A 173 3.99 -28.79 13.69
CA GLU A 173 3.97 -29.50 14.97
C GLU A 173 5.33 -29.40 15.65
N GLY A 174 5.33 -29.20 16.97
CA GLY A 174 6.56 -29.26 17.77
C GLY A 174 7.09 -30.70 17.83
N LYS A 175 8.34 -30.87 18.30
CA LYS A 175 8.87 -32.21 18.57
C LYS A 175 7.95 -32.92 19.57
N LYS A 176 7.43 -34.07 19.17
CA LYS A 176 6.89 -35.05 20.17
C LYS A 176 8.02 -35.51 21.06
N LYS A 177 7.84 -35.42 22.35
CA LYS A 177 8.72 -36.05 23.31
C LYS A 177 8.61 -37.56 23.22
#